data_98cc5e7be210c1e96c5336a43f528f00
#
_entry.id   98cc5e7be210c1e96c5336a43f528f00
#
_cell.length_a   1.000
_cell.length_b   1.000
_cell.length_c   1.000
_cell.angle_alpha   90.00
_cell.angle_beta   90.00
_cell.angle_gamma   90.00
#
_symmetry.space_group_name_H-M   'P 1'
#
loop_
_entity.id
_entity.type
_entity.pdbx_description
1 polymer ?
#
loop_
_entity_poly.entity_id
_entity_poly.type
_entity_poly.pdbx_seq_one_letter_code
_entity_poly.pdbx_strand_id
1 'polypeptide(L)'
;MGSPVTRPVYTTEILRLAASLHGERALGREDGRAEVRSPTCGSRITLAVELDEDRRVRMISQRVHACAFGQASAALVQQHAVGRAHDEVADALVTISRWLAEEQEEAGQWPGIAVLEPARPRKGRHGAILLPFRALLAAIESAR
;
A
#
# COMPACT_ATOMS: atom_id res chain seq x y z
N MET A 1 18.66 -23.47 27.52
CA MET A 1 18.06 -23.08 26.25
C MET A 1 18.39 -21.62 25.95
N GLY A 2 18.93 -21.37 24.77
CA GLY A 2 19.23 -20.01 24.40
C GLY A 2 17.98 -19.19 24.34
N SER A 3 18.14 -17.87 24.34
CA SER A 3 17.03 -16.96 24.10
C SER A 3 16.31 -17.33 22.82
N PRO A 4 15.00 -17.18 22.78
CA PRO A 4 14.26 -17.44 21.56
C PRO A 4 14.86 -16.60 20.43
N VAL A 5 15.09 -17.24 19.31
CA VAL A 5 15.53 -16.51 18.12
C VAL A 5 14.40 -15.56 17.78
N THR A 6 14.64 -14.27 18.01
CA THR A 6 13.69 -13.26 17.63
C THR A 6 13.71 -13.20 16.11
N ARG A 7 12.65 -13.68 15.48
CA ARG A 7 12.53 -13.53 14.04
C ARG A 7 12.55 -12.03 13.73
N PRO A 8 13.34 -11.61 12.75
CA PRO A 8 13.29 -10.22 12.33
C PRO A 8 11.84 -9.87 12.00
N VAL A 9 11.39 -8.75 12.48
CA VAL A 9 10.07 -8.22 12.13
C VAL A 9 9.97 -8.04 10.62
N TYR A 10 11.08 -7.63 10.00
CA TYR A 10 11.16 -7.43 8.56
C TYR A 10 12.02 -8.51 7.92
N THR A 11 11.44 -9.23 6.98
CA THR A 11 12.19 -10.19 6.17
C THR A 11 13.03 -9.46 5.13
N THR A 12 14.01 -10.16 4.56
CA THR A 12 14.79 -9.62 3.43
C THR A 12 13.87 -9.18 2.29
N GLU A 13 12.83 -9.95 2.01
CA GLU A 13 11.88 -9.64 0.94
C GLU A 13 11.13 -8.34 1.20
N ILE A 14 10.69 -8.14 2.44
CA ILE A 14 10.03 -6.88 2.83
C ILE A 14 10.96 -5.71 2.67
N LEU A 15 12.22 -5.85 3.13
CA LEU A 15 13.19 -4.77 3.03
C LEU A 15 13.57 -4.46 1.58
N ARG A 16 13.70 -5.48 0.73
CA ARG A 16 13.93 -5.27 -0.70
C ARG A 16 12.79 -4.55 -1.37
N LEU A 17 11.57 -4.94 -1.03
CA LEU A 17 10.39 -4.33 -1.56
C LEU A 17 10.30 -2.85 -1.14
N ALA A 18 10.52 -2.58 0.14
CA ALA A 18 10.56 -1.21 0.66
C ALA A 18 11.62 -0.37 -0.06
N ALA A 19 12.79 -0.93 -0.29
CA ALA A 19 13.89 -0.25 -0.99
C ALA A 19 13.60 0.01 -2.47
N SER A 20 12.67 -0.71 -3.07
CA SER A 20 12.28 -0.52 -4.46
C SER A 20 11.33 0.66 -4.67
N LEU A 21 10.84 1.24 -3.59
CA LEU A 21 9.92 2.37 -3.66
C LEU A 21 10.64 3.59 -4.23
N HIS A 22 10.07 4.18 -5.28
CA HIS A 22 10.60 5.41 -5.87
C HIS A 22 10.05 6.63 -5.14
N GLY A 23 10.80 7.72 -5.16
CA GLY A 23 10.31 9.01 -4.72
C GLY A 23 9.26 9.57 -5.68
N GLU A 24 8.80 10.77 -5.37
CA GLU A 24 7.83 11.45 -6.22
C GLU A 24 8.34 11.61 -7.64
N ARG A 25 7.43 11.55 -8.60
CA ARG A 25 7.74 11.77 -10.01
C ARG A 25 6.73 12.73 -10.63
N ALA A 26 7.12 13.37 -11.72
CA ALA A 26 6.22 14.23 -12.46
C ALA A 26 5.18 13.39 -13.19
N LEU A 27 3.92 13.79 -13.08
CA LEU A 27 2.83 13.22 -13.85
C LEU A 27 2.62 14.09 -15.10
N GLY A 28 2.13 13.50 -16.18
CA GLY A 28 1.72 14.25 -17.35
C GLY A 28 0.51 15.13 -17.04
N ARG A 29 -0.38 14.63 -16.16
CA ARG A 29 -1.55 15.36 -15.68
C ARG A 29 -1.90 14.84 -14.30
N GLU A 30 -2.29 15.71 -13.40
CA GLU A 30 -2.75 15.29 -12.08
C GLU A 30 -4.27 15.37 -12.09
N ASP A 31 -4.91 14.21 -12.14
CA ASP A 31 -6.38 14.13 -12.13
C ASP A 31 -6.95 14.10 -10.72
N GLY A 32 -6.21 13.54 -9.78
CA GLY A 32 -6.61 13.47 -8.38
C GLY A 32 -5.41 13.45 -7.45
N ARG A 33 -5.67 13.80 -6.19
CA ARG A 33 -4.62 13.85 -5.17
C ARG A 33 -5.24 13.66 -3.80
N ALA A 34 -4.55 12.97 -2.93
CA ALA A 34 -4.97 12.80 -1.55
C ALA A 34 -3.76 12.72 -0.62
N GLU A 35 -3.93 13.26 0.58
CA GLU A 35 -3.01 13.03 1.69
C GLU A 35 -3.77 12.26 2.75
N VAL A 36 -3.24 11.12 3.18
CA VAL A 36 -3.86 10.28 4.18
C VAL A 36 -2.85 9.97 5.29
N ARG A 37 -3.36 9.81 6.50
CA ARG A 37 -2.56 9.54 7.68
C ARG A 37 -3.14 8.35 8.45
N SER A 38 -2.25 7.56 9.04
CA SER A 38 -2.66 6.53 9.98
C SER A 38 -2.66 7.14 11.38
N PRO A 39 -3.80 7.13 12.09
CA PRO A 39 -3.86 7.74 13.42
C PRO A 39 -3.04 6.98 14.47
N THR A 40 -2.74 5.70 14.23
CA THR A 40 -2.10 4.84 15.23
C THR A 40 -0.59 4.80 15.15
N CYS A 41 -0.01 4.94 13.95
CA CYS A 41 1.43 4.76 13.77
C CYS A 41 2.16 6.00 13.22
N GLY A 42 1.45 7.09 12.98
CA GLY A 42 2.05 8.31 12.45
C GLY A 42 2.45 8.25 10.98
N SER A 43 2.12 7.17 10.28
CA SER A 43 2.40 7.07 8.84
C SER A 43 1.59 8.08 8.06
N ARG A 44 2.16 8.57 6.96
CA ARG A 44 1.53 9.58 6.13
C ARG A 44 1.91 9.34 4.68
N ILE A 45 0.94 9.42 3.78
CA ILE A 45 1.16 9.29 2.35
C ILE A 45 0.43 10.40 1.62
N THR A 46 1.14 11.06 0.71
CA THR A 46 0.55 11.97 -0.28
C THR A 46 0.66 11.25 -1.62
N LEU A 47 -0.46 11.08 -2.30
CA LEU A 47 -0.51 10.36 -3.58
C LEU A 47 -1.27 11.18 -4.60
N ALA A 48 -0.66 11.35 -5.77
CA ALA A 48 -1.29 11.97 -6.93
C ALA A 48 -1.48 10.92 -8.01
N VAL A 49 -2.56 11.02 -8.76
CA VAL A 49 -2.93 10.03 -9.77
C VAL A 49 -3.26 10.71 -11.09
N GLU A 50 -2.81 10.09 -12.18
CA GLU A 50 -3.24 10.39 -13.53
C GLU A 50 -4.11 9.22 -13.99
N LEU A 51 -5.30 9.52 -14.54
CA LEU A 51 -6.24 8.51 -15.00
C LEU A 51 -6.36 8.54 -16.53
N ASP A 52 -6.68 7.40 -17.13
CA ASP A 52 -6.98 7.32 -18.55
C ASP A 52 -8.47 7.62 -18.81
N GLU A 53 -8.89 7.49 -20.06
CA GLU A 53 -10.25 7.76 -20.48
C GLU A 53 -11.29 6.89 -19.79
N ASP A 54 -10.91 5.68 -19.41
CA ASP A 54 -11.77 4.73 -18.72
C ASP A 54 -11.69 4.86 -17.19
N ARG A 55 -11.06 5.92 -16.69
CA ARG A 55 -10.83 6.20 -15.28
C ARG A 55 -9.98 5.11 -14.60
N ARG A 56 -9.12 4.46 -15.38
CA ARG A 56 -8.13 3.54 -14.84
C ARG A 56 -6.82 4.29 -14.59
N VAL A 57 -6.08 3.83 -13.61
CA VAL A 57 -4.81 4.47 -13.26
C VAL A 57 -3.84 4.36 -14.43
N ARG A 58 -3.31 5.50 -14.88
CA ARG A 58 -2.25 5.56 -15.88
C ARG A 58 -0.88 5.69 -15.21
N MET A 59 -0.79 6.50 -14.16
CA MET A 59 0.44 6.73 -13.43
C MET A 59 0.12 7.26 -12.04
N ILE A 60 1.00 6.96 -11.09
CA ILE A 60 0.91 7.55 -9.75
C ILE A 60 2.25 8.16 -9.36
N SER A 61 2.18 9.12 -8.44
CA SER A 61 3.33 9.69 -7.76
C SER A 61 3.01 9.74 -6.28
N GLN A 62 3.91 9.26 -5.43
CA GLN A 62 3.61 9.24 -4.00
C GLN A 62 4.82 9.64 -3.17
N ARG A 63 4.53 10.31 -2.06
CA ARG A 63 5.49 10.61 -0.99
C ARG A 63 5.05 9.81 0.23
N VAL A 64 5.95 8.99 0.74
CA VAL A 64 5.63 8.01 1.77
C VAL A 64 6.49 8.24 3.00
N HIS A 65 5.83 8.44 4.15
CA HIS A 65 6.46 8.46 5.47
C HIS A 65 5.85 7.32 6.27
N ALA A 66 6.55 6.20 6.33
CA ALA A 66 6.05 4.99 6.95
C ALA A 66 7.18 4.07 7.39
N CYS A 67 6.86 3.10 8.22
CA CYS A 67 7.79 2.02 8.56
C CYS A 67 8.01 1.12 7.33
N ALA A 68 8.93 0.17 7.47
CA ALA A 68 9.26 -0.72 6.34
C ALA A 68 8.04 -1.48 5.80
N PHE A 69 7.09 -1.88 6.64
CA PHE A 69 5.84 -2.51 6.16
C PHE A 69 5.05 -1.57 5.26
N GLY A 70 4.90 -0.31 5.69
CA GLY A 70 4.19 0.69 4.90
C GLY A 70 4.91 1.03 3.61
N GLN A 71 6.24 1.12 3.65
CA GLN A 71 7.05 1.36 2.45
C GLN A 71 6.95 0.19 1.47
N ALA A 72 6.98 -1.04 1.97
CA ALA A 72 6.83 -2.23 1.15
C ALA A 72 5.44 -2.26 0.49
N SER A 73 4.39 -1.96 1.25
CA SER A 73 3.03 -1.86 0.72
C SER A 73 2.92 -0.79 -0.35
N ALA A 74 3.50 0.39 -0.10
CA ALA A 74 3.52 1.49 -1.08
C ALA A 74 4.24 1.08 -2.37
N ALA A 75 5.31 0.29 -2.25
CA ALA A 75 6.01 -0.24 -3.43
C ALA A 75 5.11 -1.17 -4.23
N LEU A 76 4.30 -2.00 -3.57
CA LEU A 76 3.34 -2.88 -4.24
C LEU A 76 2.25 -2.08 -4.95
N VAL A 77 1.79 -1.00 -4.33
CA VAL A 77 0.85 -0.09 -4.98
C VAL A 77 1.49 0.54 -6.22
N GLN A 78 2.72 1.04 -6.08
CA GLN A 78 3.45 1.66 -7.18
C GLN A 78 3.64 0.69 -8.36
N GLN A 79 3.96 -0.57 -8.07
CA GLN A 79 4.23 -1.57 -9.11
C GLN A 79 2.99 -2.06 -9.83
N HIS A 80 1.84 -2.04 -9.18
CA HIS A 80 0.65 -2.72 -9.68
C HIS A 80 -0.60 -1.85 -9.80
N ALA A 81 -0.48 -0.54 -9.56
CA ALA A 81 -1.64 0.36 -9.64
C ALA A 81 -2.09 0.62 -11.07
N VAL A 82 -1.16 0.64 -12.03
CA VAL A 82 -1.48 0.99 -13.42
C VAL A 82 -2.49 -0.01 -13.98
N GLY A 83 -3.55 0.52 -14.59
CA GLY A 83 -4.63 -0.28 -15.16
C GLY A 83 -5.77 -0.57 -14.21
N ARG A 84 -5.66 -0.22 -12.94
CA ARG A 84 -6.69 -0.48 -11.93
C ARG A 84 -7.77 0.60 -11.98
N ALA A 85 -9.01 0.16 -11.81
CA ALA A 85 -10.15 1.05 -11.63
C ALA A 85 -10.44 1.21 -10.13
N HIS A 86 -11.25 2.21 -9.80
CA HIS A 86 -11.68 2.49 -8.43
C HIS A 86 -12.13 1.24 -7.67
N ASP A 87 -13.05 0.46 -8.26
CA ASP A 87 -13.62 -0.68 -7.58
C ASP A 87 -12.62 -1.80 -7.34
N GLU A 88 -11.65 -1.97 -8.23
CA GLU A 88 -10.58 -2.94 -8.03
C GLU A 88 -9.70 -2.57 -6.83
N VAL A 89 -9.42 -1.27 -6.67
CA VAL A 89 -8.66 -0.78 -5.52
C VAL A 89 -9.46 -0.92 -4.23
N ALA A 90 -10.76 -0.59 -4.28
CA ALA A 90 -11.66 -0.72 -3.12
C ALA A 90 -11.75 -2.19 -2.67
N ASP A 91 -11.90 -3.11 -3.62
CA ASP A 91 -11.97 -4.55 -3.33
C ASP A 91 -10.66 -5.05 -2.73
N ALA A 92 -9.52 -4.59 -3.25
CA ALA A 92 -8.21 -4.96 -2.72
C ALA A 92 -8.07 -4.49 -1.27
N LEU A 93 -8.50 -3.27 -0.98
CA LEU A 93 -8.43 -2.71 0.37
C LEU A 93 -9.23 -3.57 1.35
N VAL A 94 -10.45 -3.96 1.00
CA VAL A 94 -11.30 -4.81 1.84
C VAL A 94 -10.64 -6.18 2.04
N THR A 95 -10.19 -6.81 0.96
CA THR A 95 -9.61 -8.15 1.00
C THR A 95 -8.34 -8.18 1.84
N ILE A 96 -7.44 -7.21 1.63
CA ILE A 96 -6.18 -7.13 2.39
C ILE A 96 -6.47 -6.86 3.87
N SER A 97 -7.45 -6.00 4.15
CA SER A 97 -7.84 -5.68 5.52
C SER A 97 -8.29 -6.94 6.27
N ARG A 98 -9.13 -7.76 5.63
CA ARG A 98 -9.60 -9.03 6.23
C ARG A 98 -8.47 -10.03 6.40
N TRP A 99 -7.59 -10.12 5.42
CA TRP A 99 -6.44 -11.02 5.49
C TRP A 99 -5.49 -10.63 6.63
N LEU A 100 -5.21 -9.34 6.78
CA LEU A 100 -4.38 -8.85 7.88
C LEU A 100 -5.03 -9.13 9.23
N ALA A 101 -6.35 -9.02 9.32
CA ALA A 101 -7.10 -9.31 10.55
C ALA A 101 -7.23 -10.81 10.84
N GLU A 102 -6.66 -11.65 9.98
CA GLU A 102 -6.72 -13.12 10.08
C GLU A 102 -8.15 -13.67 9.96
N GLU A 103 -9.03 -12.90 9.28
CA GLU A 103 -10.40 -13.32 9.02
C GLU A 103 -10.51 -14.19 7.77
N GLN A 104 -9.47 -14.23 6.96
CA GLN A 104 -9.40 -15.11 5.78
C GLN A 104 -7.94 -15.48 5.50
N GLU A 105 -7.76 -16.62 4.83
CA GLU A 105 -6.43 -17.16 4.56
C GLU A 105 -5.75 -16.52 3.35
N GLU A 106 -6.53 -16.07 2.37
CA GLU A 106 -5.99 -15.56 1.12
C GLU A 106 -5.85 -14.04 1.14
N ALA A 107 -4.71 -13.57 0.63
CA ALA A 107 -4.42 -12.15 0.57
C ALA A 107 -5.15 -11.42 -0.57
N GLY A 108 -5.73 -12.15 -1.51
CA GLY A 108 -6.46 -11.60 -2.64
C GLY A 108 -5.64 -11.47 -3.90
N GLN A 109 -6.13 -10.65 -4.83
CA GLN A 109 -5.61 -10.57 -6.19
C GLN A 109 -4.46 -9.57 -6.37
N TRP A 110 -4.20 -8.69 -5.40
CA TRP A 110 -3.12 -7.72 -5.56
C TRP A 110 -1.77 -8.43 -5.50
N PRO A 111 -0.95 -8.37 -6.58
CA PRO A 111 0.29 -9.13 -6.61
C PRO A 111 1.26 -8.73 -5.50
N GLY A 112 1.91 -9.73 -4.92
CA GLY A 112 2.96 -9.53 -3.94
C GLY A 112 2.52 -9.33 -2.50
N ILE A 113 1.23 -9.18 -2.24
CA ILE A 113 0.72 -8.90 -0.89
C ILE A 113 1.15 -9.98 0.11
N ALA A 114 1.23 -11.23 -0.30
CA ALA A 114 1.62 -12.33 0.60
C ALA A 114 3.01 -12.15 1.22
N VAL A 115 3.87 -11.34 0.61
CA VAL A 115 5.19 -10.99 1.20
C VAL A 115 5.02 -10.32 2.56
N LEU A 116 3.89 -9.67 2.78
CA LEU A 116 3.60 -8.96 4.03
C LEU A 116 2.97 -9.85 5.10
N GLU A 117 2.91 -11.15 4.89
CA GLU A 117 2.33 -12.11 5.85
C GLU A 117 2.87 -11.95 7.27
N PRO A 118 4.17 -11.68 7.50
CA PRO A 118 4.69 -11.49 8.86
C PRO A 118 4.01 -10.37 9.65
N ALA A 119 3.30 -9.46 8.97
CA ALA A 119 2.57 -8.38 9.63
C ALA A 119 1.21 -8.82 10.17
N ARG A 120 0.68 -9.97 9.76
CA ARG A 120 -0.67 -10.39 10.16
C ARG A 120 -0.86 -10.42 11.68
N PRO A 121 0.06 -11.01 12.48
CA PRO A 121 -0.10 -10.98 13.92
C PRO A 121 0.25 -9.62 14.57
N ARG A 122 0.69 -8.65 13.79
CA ARG A 122 1.18 -7.36 14.29
C ARG A 122 0.17 -6.27 14.00
N LYS A 123 -0.89 -6.22 14.79
CA LYS A 123 -2.03 -5.31 14.57
C LYS A 123 -1.62 -3.84 14.45
N GLY A 124 -0.61 -3.43 15.20
CA GLY A 124 -0.11 -2.04 15.15
C GLY A 124 0.50 -1.65 13.81
N ARG A 125 0.80 -2.60 12.94
CA ARG A 125 1.37 -2.36 11.62
C ARG A 125 0.34 -2.36 10.49
N HIS A 126 -0.88 -2.83 10.77
CA HIS A 126 -1.90 -2.97 9.73
C HIS A 126 -2.27 -1.64 9.09
N GLY A 127 -2.37 -0.59 9.90
CA GLY A 127 -2.68 0.75 9.39
C GLY A 127 -1.67 1.24 8.36
N ALA A 128 -0.38 1.01 8.59
CA ALA A 128 0.68 1.40 7.65
C ALA A 128 0.57 0.65 6.33
N ILE A 129 0.22 -0.63 6.37
CA ILE A 129 0.08 -1.46 5.17
C ILE A 129 -1.14 -1.03 4.35
N LEU A 130 -2.24 -0.71 5.01
CA LEU A 130 -3.48 -0.31 4.32
C LEU A 130 -3.41 1.11 3.78
N LEU A 131 -2.54 1.94 4.34
CA LEU A 131 -2.50 3.36 4.01
C LEU A 131 -2.26 3.67 2.53
N PRO A 132 -1.31 3.00 1.83
CA PRO A 132 -1.11 3.26 0.39
C PRO A 132 -2.35 2.95 -0.44
N PHE A 133 -3.11 1.91 -0.09
CA PHE A 133 -4.35 1.57 -0.79
C PHE A 133 -5.42 2.62 -0.53
N ARG A 134 -5.52 3.10 0.71
CA ARG A 134 -6.44 4.20 1.06
C ARG A 134 -6.07 5.47 0.33
N ALA A 135 -4.78 5.77 0.22
CA ALA A 135 -4.31 6.95 -0.49
C ALA A 135 -4.67 6.88 -1.98
N LEU A 136 -4.44 5.73 -2.61
CA LEU A 136 -4.78 5.53 -4.01
C LEU A 136 -6.29 5.67 -4.23
N LEU A 137 -7.09 5.01 -3.40
CA LEU A 137 -8.55 5.08 -3.50
C LEU A 137 -9.04 6.52 -3.33
N ALA A 138 -8.56 7.23 -2.32
CA ALA A 138 -8.93 8.61 -2.06
C ALA A 138 -8.51 9.54 -3.20
N ALA A 139 -7.33 9.33 -3.79
CA ALA A 139 -6.86 10.14 -4.91
C ALA A 139 -7.75 9.92 -6.13
N ILE A 140 -8.13 8.68 -6.42
CA ILE A 140 -9.06 8.37 -7.51
C ILE A 140 -10.41 9.03 -7.25
N GLU A 141 -10.92 8.94 -6.02
CA GLU A 141 -12.21 9.54 -5.64
C GLU A 141 -12.19 11.06 -5.73
N SER A 142 -11.05 11.69 -5.53
CA SER A 142 -10.91 13.14 -5.64
C SER A 142 -10.89 13.62 -7.09
N ALA A 143 -10.66 12.74 -8.04
CA ALA A 143 -10.61 13.08 -9.46
C ALA A 143 -12.00 13.38 -10.01
N ARG A 144 -12.09 14.39 -10.85
CA ARG A 144 -13.35 14.81 -11.44
C ARG A 144 -13.39 14.54 -12.94
#